data_a6ae111b1d4743b4ec1a41b9dd077dd4
#
_entry.id   a6ae111b1d4743b4ec1a41b9dd077dd4
#
_cell.length_a   1.000
_cell.length_b   1.000
_cell.length_c   1.000
_cell.angle_alpha   90.00
_cell.angle_beta   90.00
_cell.angle_gamma   90.00
#
_symmetry.space_group_name_H-M   'P 1'
#
loop_
_entity.id
_entity.type
_entity.pdbx_description
1 polymer ?
#
loop_
_entity_poly.entity_id
_entity_poly.type
_entity_poly.pdbx_seq_one_letter_code
_entity_poly.pdbx_strand_id
1 'polypeptide(L)'
;LKYSFDTKLHNITVYSLIVKNMKCVIAAGGLGTRLQNFRNNKSTKILLEVNGTPMINHQIQQLNNWGFENFVIITNPEFSPLIQDVVLGSFSNFDIGFSIQDEPKGISHALQQAENLVKNEKLLFVLGDNFFENNPLEGFNLNEFQSGAFIFTKMVENPQEFGVAEMDQDGNVISIEEKPDMPKSNDAVVGAYMFDESVFEKISLLQPSKRGEYEITDLCNLYVNEKNCKNFSIDGWWIDAGTPERIIE
;
A
#
# COMPACT_ATOMS: atom_id res chain seq x y z
N LEU A 1 15.55 -34.93 6.52
CA LEU A 1 14.16 -34.78 6.06
C LEU A 1 13.22 -34.33 7.21
N LYS A 2 13.37 -34.78 8.44
CA LYS A 2 12.57 -34.36 9.60
C LYS A 2 12.79 -32.91 10.00
N TYR A 3 14.06 -32.44 9.98
CA TYR A 3 14.42 -31.05 10.34
C TYR A 3 13.88 -30.00 9.36
N SER A 4 13.70 -30.32 8.07
CA SER A 4 13.20 -29.36 7.08
C SER A 4 11.70 -29.15 7.15
N PHE A 5 10.93 -30.15 7.64
CA PHE A 5 9.48 -30.07 7.75
C PHE A 5 9.06 -29.27 8.99
N ASP A 6 9.74 -29.48 10.12
CA ASP A 6 9.49 -28.74 11.36
C ASP A 6 9.81 -27.26 11.24
N THR A 7 10.91 -26.92 10.52
CA THR A 7 11.29 -25.50 10.29
C THR A 7 10.28 -24.80 9.38
N LYS A 8 9.77 -25.48 8.36
CA LYS A 8 8.77 -24.92 7.46
C LYS A 8 7.42 -24.68 8.14
N LEU A 9 6.96 -25.63 8.96
CA LEU A 9 5.74 -25.50 9.77
C LEU A 9 5.88 -24.39 10.82
N HIS A 10 7.03 -24.30 11.50
CA HIS A 10 7.30 -23.25 12.47
C HIS A 10 7.29 -21.87 11.82
N ASN A 11 7.94 -21.72 10.65
CA ASN A 11 7.97 -20.45 9.92
C ASN A 11 6.58 -20.04 9.42
N ILE A 12 5.74 -20.97 8.96
CA ILE A 12 4.35 -20.68 8.55
C ILE A 12 3.51 -20.22 9.74
N THR A 13 3.66 -20.85 10.91
CA THR A 13 2.91 -20.48 12.11
C THR A 13 3.32 -19.10 12.62
N VAL A 14 4.63 -18.80 12.64
CA VAL A 14 5.17 -17.50 13.06
C VAL A 14 4.79 -16.40 12.08
N TYR A 15 4.90 -16.64 10.78
CA TYR A 15 4.44 -15.72 9.74
C TYR A 15 2.97 -15.34 9.94
N SER A 16 2.11 -16.35 10.06
CA SER A 16 0.67 -16.15 10.27
C SER A 16 0.39 -15.32 11.53
N LEU A 17 1.11 -15.54 12.62
CA LEU A 17 0.92 -14.80 13.86
C LEU A 17 1.36 -13.33 13.76
N ILE A 18 2.46 -13.06 13.05
CA ILE A 18 2.98 -11.68 12.86
C ILE A 18 2.04 -10.89 11.96
N VAL A 19 1.66 -11.45 10.81
CA VAL A 19 0.74 -10.79 9.87
C VAL A 19 -0.61 -10.50 10.52
N LYS A 20 -1.13 -11.44 11.28
CA LYS A 20 -2.40 -11.30 11.98
C LYS A 20 -2.42 -10.13 12.97
N ASN A 21 -1.28 -9.83 13.61
CA ASN A 21 -1.16 -8.72 14.57
C ASN A 21 -0.68 -7.41 13.94
N MET A 22 -0.17 -7.44 12.70
CA MET A 22 0.25 -6.23 11.99
C MET A 22 -0.96 -5.49 11.45
N LYS A 23 -0.98 -4.17 11.56
CA LYS A 23 -2.02 -3.35 10.95
C LYS A 23 -1.79 -3.16 9.46
N CYS A 24 -2.86 -3.31 8.70
CA CYS A 24 -2.88 -2.98 7.28
C CYS A 24 -3.65 -1.67 7.08
N VAL A 25 -2.95 -0.64 6.62
CA VAL A 25 -3.52 0.69 6.36
C VAL A 25 -3.85 0.80 4.88
N ILE A 26 -5.10 1.11 4.54
CA ILE A 26 -5.60 1.22 3.18
C ILE A 26 -5.91 2.68 2.86
N ALA A 27 -5.21 3.26 1.87
CA ALA A 27 -5.53 4.59 1.37
C ALA A 27 -6.71 4.54 0.40
N ALA A 28 -7.87 4.95 0.85
CA ALA A 28 -9.15 4.90 0.14
C ALA A 28 -9.81 6.28 -0.04
N GLY A 29 -9.09 7.37 0.27
CA GLY A 29 -9.60 8.75 0.23
C GLY A 29 -9.50 9.43 -1.13
N GLY A 30 -8.88 8.81 -2.12
CA GLY A 30 -8.67 9.40 -3.44
C GLY A 30 -9.99 9.78 -4.14
N LEU A 31 -10.05 11.00 -4.67
CA LEU A 31 -11.25 11.51 -5.35
C LEU A 31 -11.53 10.82 -6.69
N GLY A 32 -10.57 10.07 -7.25
CA GLY A 32 -10.71 9.33 -8.50
C GLY A 32 -11.21 10.20 -9.66
N THR A 33 -10.68 11.40 -9.82
CA THR A 33 -11.12 12.40 -10.80
C THR A 33 -11.07 11.89 -12.25
N ARG A 34 -10.14 10.99 -12.58
CA ARG A 34 -10.00 10.37 -13.89
C ARG A 34 -11.14 9.41 -14.25
N LEU A 35 -11.87 8.91 -13.24
CA LEU A 35 -12.99 7.98 -13.38
C LEU A 35 -14.36 8.66 -13.28
N GLN A 36 -14.43 10.00 -13.29
CA GLN A 36 -15.68 10.74 -13.09
C GLN A 36 -16.80 10.34 -14.07
N ASN A 37 -16.46 10.02 -15.33
CA ASN A 37 -17.44 9.62 -16.35
C ASN A 37 -18.00 8.20 -16.14
N PHE A 38 -17.35 7.37 -15.34
CA PHE A 38 -17.77 6.01 -15.00
C PHE A 38 -18.47 5.91 -13.66
N ARG A 39 -18.52 7.01 -12.91
CA ARG A 39 -19.19 7.11 -11.63
C ARG A 39 -20.56 7.74 -11.82
N ASN A 40 -21.61 7.14 -11.30
CA ASN A 40 -22.78 7.89 -10.95
C ASN A 40 -22.34 8.97 -9.95
N ASN A 41 -22.73 10.21 -10.13
CA ASN A 41 -22.27 11.41 -9.37
C ASN A 41 -22.32 11.32 -7.82
N LYS A 42 -22.51 10.13 -7.25
CA LYS A 42 -22.68 9.84 -5.83
C LYS A 42 -21.72 8.76 -5.29
N SER A 43 -20.74 8.30 -6.05
CA SER A 43 -19.82 7.26 -5.57
C SER A 43 -18.35 7.63 -5.77
N THR A 44 -17.48 7.15 -4.90
CA THR A 44 -16.02 7.23 -5.05
C THR A 44 -15.52 6.05 -5.87
N LYS A 45 -14.31 6.16 -6.43
CA LYS A 45 -13.63 5.12 -7.22
C LYS A 45 -13.64 3.75 -6.53
N ILE A 46 -13.30 3.71 -5.26
CA ILE A 46 -13.16 2.45 -4.51
C ILE A 46 -14.49 1.74 -4.22
N LEU A 47 -15.62 2.40 -4.47
CA LEU A 47 -16.95 1.81 -4.43
C LEU A 47 -17.46 1.36 -5.80
N LEU A 48 -16.68 1.53 -6.87
CA LEU A 48 -17.00 0.91 -8.15
C LEU A 48 -17.00 -0.60 -8.00
N GLU A 49 -18.03 -1.23 -8.57
CA GLU A 49 -18.17 -2.67 -8.52
C GLU A 49 -17.42 -3.35 -9.66
N VAL A 50 -16.62 -4.34 -9.29
CA VAL A 50 -16.00 -5.29 -10.20
C VAL A 50 -16.64 -6.66 -9.91
N ASN A 51 -17.26 -7.25 -10.90
CA ASN A 51 -18.03 -8.49 -10.75
C ASN A 51 -19.08 -8.45 -9.61
N GLY A 52 -19.76 -7.29 -9.44
CA GLY A 52 -20.80 -7.11 -8.43
C GLY A 52 -20.30 -6.91 -6.99
N THR A 53 -19.00 -6.71 -6.81
CA THR A 53 -18.38 -6.45 -5.51
C THR A 53 -17.59 -5.13 -5.54
N PRO A 54 -17.77 -4.23 -4.58
CA PRO A 54 -17.00 -2.97 -4.50
C PRO A 54 -15.48 -3.22 -4.44
N MET A 55 -14.71 -2.38 -5.12
CA MET A 55 -13.24 -2.50 -5.17
C MET A 55 -12.61 -2.55 -3.77
N ILE A 56 -13.11 -1.75 -2.82
CA ILE A 56 -12.60 -1.78 -1.43
C ILE A 56 -12.79 -3.16 -0.77
N ASN A 57 -13.90 -3.84 -1.08
CA ASN A 57 -14.17 -5.16 -0.53
C ASN A 57 -13.24 -6.22 -1.15
N HIS A 58 -12.95 -6.11 -2.46
CA HIS A 58 -11.91 -6.95 -3.10
C HIS A 58 -10.56 -6.74 -2.45
N GLN A 59 -10.19 -5.49 -2.17
CA GLN A 59 -8.92 -5.16 -1.52
C GLN A 59 -8.80 -5.77 -0.13
N ILE A 60 -9.82 -5.59 0.72
CA ILE A 60 -9.86 -6.17 2.07
C ILE A 60 -9.80 -7.70 2.00
N GLN A 61 -10.56 -8.32 1.10
CA GLN A 61 -10.55 -9.78 0.92
C GLN A 61 -9.17 -10.28 0.46
N GLN A 62 -8.51 -9.58 -0.45
CA GLN A 62 -7.16 -9.93 -0.89
C GLN A 62 -6.17 -9.89 0.28
N LEU A 63 -6.18 -8.80 1.05
CA LEU A 63 -5.32 -8.63 2.22
C LEU A 63 -5.62 -9.65 3.33
N ASN A 64 -6.88 -10.00 3.52
CA ASN A 64 -7.26 -11.07 4.44
C ASN A 64 -6.74 -12.44 3.98
N ASN A 65 -6.77 -12.73 2.67
CA ASN A 65 -6.18 -13.95 2.11
C ASN A 65 -4.65 -14.01 2.35
N TRP A 66 -3.99 -12.86 2.54
CA TRP A 66 -2.58 -12.76 2.93
C TRP A 66 -2.37 -12.90 4.45
N GLY A 67 -3.47 -12.98 5.23
CA GLY A 67 -3.46 -13.21 6.66
C GLY A 67 -3.70 -11.98 7.53
N PHE A 68 -3.98 -10.80 6.96
CA PHE A 68 -4.30 -9.60 7.73
C PHE A 68 -5.74 -9.64 8.25
N GLU A 69 -5.93 -9.28 9.52
CA GLU A 69 -7.25 -9.18 10.17
C GLU A 69 -7.50 -7.80 10.79
N ASN A 70 -6.47 -6.95 10.89
CA ASN A 70 -6.53 -5.61 11.50
C ASN A 70 -6.36 -4.53 10.41
N PHE A 71 -7.39 -3.73 10.17
CA PHE A 71 -7.40 -2.75 9.09
C PHE A 71 -7.61 -1.33 9.60
N VAL A 72 -6.95 -0.38 8.96
CA VAL A 72 -7.24 1.05 9.08
C VAL A 72 -7.53 1.59 7.69
N ILE A 73 -8.72 2.11 7.45
CA ILE A 73 -9.14 2.62 6.16
C ILE A 73 -9.17 4.14 6.20
N ILE A 74 -8.34 4.77 5.36
CA ILE A 74 -8.27 6.22 5.24
C ILE A 74 -9.23 6.64 4.13
N THR A 75 -10.21 7.46 4.48
CA THR A 75 -11.26 7.93 3.55
C THR A 75 -11.24 9.46 3.45
N ASN A 76 -11.99 10.01 2.51
CA ASN A 76 -12.31 11.44 2.51
C ASN A 76 -13.63 11.70 3.26
N PRO A 77 -13.90 12.95 3.70
CA PRO A 77 -15.09 13.26 4.49
C PRO A 77 -16.41 12.96 3.76
N GLU A 78 -16.45 13.19 2.44
CA GLU A 78 -17.66 13.08 1.63
C GLU A 78 -18.17 11.65 1.55
N PHE A 79 -17.27 10.67 1.34
CA PHE A 79 -17.63 9.27 1.11
C PHE A 79 -17.41 8.38 2.32
N SER A 80 -16.86 8.89 3.41
CA SER A 80 -16.56 8.10 4.60
C SER A 80 -17.78 7.33 5.14
N PRO A 81 -18.97 7.93 5.30
CA PRO A 81 -20.12 7.19 5.80
C PRO A 81 -20.51 6.02 4.90
N LEU A 82 -20.51 6.23 3.58
CA LEU A 82 -20.88 5.21 2.61
C LEU A 82 -19.86 4.06 2.55
N ILE A 83 -18.56 4.38 2.62
CA ILE A 83 -17.49 3.39 2.66
C ILE A 83 -17.60 2.57 3.94
N GLN A 84 -17.86 3.20 5.09
CA GLN A 84 -18.05 2.51 6.37
C GLN A 84 -19.22 1.53 6.30
N ASP A 85 -20.38 1.95 5.80
CA ASP A 85 -21.56 1.09 5.67
C ASP A 85 -21.27 -0.14 4.81
N VAL A 86 -20.62 0.04 3.66
CA VAL A 86 -20.26 -1.04 2.73
C VAL A 86 -19.28 -2.03 3.36
N VAL A 87 -18.24 -1.51 4.00
CA VAL A 87 -17.16 -2.32 4.58
C VAL A 87 -17.67 -3.07 5.82
N LEU A 88 -18.28 -2.37 6.76
CA LEU A 88 -18.78 -3.00 8.00
C LEU A 88 -19.90 -3.97 7.74
N GLY A 89 -20.73 -3.73 6.71
CA GLY A 89 -21.76 -4.66 6.27
C GLY A 89 -21.18 -5.98 5.73
N SER A 90 -19.98 -5.97 5.18
CA SER A 90 -19.33 -7.15 4.57
C SER A 90 -18.33 -7.85 5.51
N PHE A 91 -17.69 -7.12 6.42
CA PHE A 91 -16.55 -7.57 7.23
C PHE A 91 -16.75 -7.32 8.73
N SER A 92 -17.91 -7.71 9.26
CA SER A 92 -18.28 -7.48 10.68
C SER A 92 -17.38 -8.19 11.70
N ASN A 93 -16.58 -9.15 11.28
CA ASN A 93 -15.70 -9.96 12.16
C ASN A 93 -14.25 -9.44 12.21
N PHE A 94 -13.92 -8.39 11.44
CA PHE A 94 -12.58 -7.81 11.42
C PHE A 94 -12.47 -6.59 12.34
N ASP A 95 -11.27 -6.33 12.82
CA ASP A 95 -10.95 -5.08 13.51
C ASP A 95 -10.66 -4.00 12.46
N ILE A 96 -11.63 -3.10 12.24
CA ILE A 96 -11.56 -2.07 11.20
C ILE A 96 -11.72 -0.69 11.82
N GLY A 97 -10.62 0.09 11.82
CA GLY A 97 -10.63 1.51 12.14
C GLY A 97 -10.79 2.37 10.90
N PHE A 98 -11.35 3.55 11.06
CA PHE A 98 -11.48 4.54 10.00
C PHE A 98 -10.80 5.86 10.38
N SER A 99 -10.12 6.45 9.41
CA SER A 99 -9.53 7.78 9.52
C SER A 99 -9.93 8.64 8.33
N ILE A 100 -9.87 9.95 8.48
CA ILE A 100 -10.32 10.91 7.46
C ILE A 100 -9.14 11.76 7.02
N GLN A 101 -8.91 11.79 5.70
CA GLN A 101 -8.04 12.75 5.05
C GLN A 101 -8.91 13.92 4.55
N ASP A 102 -8.91 15.04 5.27
CA ASP A 102 -9.74 16.21 4.95
C ASP A 102 -9.31 16.88 3.63
N GLU A 103 -8.00 16.90 3.35
CA GLU A 103 -7.43 17.54 2.17
C GLU A 103 -6.56 16.56 1.39
N PRO A 104 -6.69 16.48 0.05
CA PRO A 104 -5.93 15.55 -0.79
C PRO A 104 -4.48 16.05 -1.03
N LYS A 105 -3.69 16.15 0.04
CA LYS A 105 -2.30 16.64 0.01
C LYS A 105 -1.25 15.55 -0.26
N GLY A 106 -1.64 14.46 -0.88
CA GLY A 106 -0.72 13.37 -1.25
C GLY A 106 -0.84 12.11 -0.38
N ILE A 107 -0.11 11.07 -0.78
CA ILE A 107 -0.23 9.72 -0.20
C ILE A 107 0.37 9.66 1.21
N SER A 108 1.54 10.31 1.44
CA SER A 108 2.12 10.37 2.78
C SER A 108 1.25 11.16 3.76
N HIS A 109 0.57 12.22 3.29
CA HIS A 109 -0.42 12.94 4.10
C HIS A 109 -1.63 12.06 4.45
N ALA A 110 -2.06 11.19 3.53
CA ALA A 110 -3.10 10.21 3.84
C ALA A 110 -2.64 9.28 4.97
N LEU A 111 -1.46 8.66 4.85
CA LEU A 111 -0.91 7.78 5.88
C LEU A 111 -0.82 8.48 7.25
N GLN A 112 -0.43 9.75 7.28
CA GLN A 112 -0.36 10.54 8.53
C GLN A 112 -1.69 10.57 9.29
N GLN A 113 -2.83 10.57 8.58
CA GLN A 113 -4.14 10.58 9.25
C GLN A 113 -4.43 9.30 10.05
N ALA A 114 -3.71 8.21 9.75
CA ALA A 114 -3.85 6.95 10.50
C ALA A 114 -2.99 6.91 11.78
N GLU A 115 -2.14 7.90 12.07
CA GLU A 115 -1.18 7.88 13.17
C GLU A 115 -1.79 7.46 14.50
N ASN A 116 -2.91 8.05 14.90
CA ASN A 116 -3.56 7.74 16.18
C ASN A 116 -4.06 6.30 16.29
N LEU A 117 -4.29 5.63 15.17
CA LEU A 117 -4.78 4.25 15.11
C LEU A 117 -3.66 3.22 14.98
N VAL A 118 -2.44 3.66 14.56
CA VAL A 118 -1.32 2.76 14.23
C VAL A 118 -0.03 3.09 14.98
N LYS A 119 -0.04 4.14 15.79
CA LYS A 119 1.15 4.67 16.48
C LYS A 119 1.95 3.58 17.21
N ASN A 120 3.27 3.62 17.03
CA ASN A 120 4.25 2.69 17.61
C ASN A 120 4.12 1.23 17.12
N GLU A 121 3.55 1.01 15.95
CA GLU A 121 3.44 -0.31 15.35
C GLU A 121 4.04 -0.31 13.94
N LYS A 122 4.58 -1.46 13.53
CA LYS A 122 4.90 -1.73 12.13
C LYS A 122 3.60 -1.90 11.37
N LEU A 123 3.60 -1.47 10.10
CA LEU A 123 2.39 -1.53 9.28
C LEU A 123 2.69 -1.94 7.83
N LEU A 124 1.69 -2.54 7.19
CA LEU A 124 1.59 -2.59 5.74
C LEU A 124 0.68 -1.43 5.29
N PHE A 125 1.17 -0.60 4.38
CA PHE A 125 0.41 0.48 3.76
C PHE A 125 0.11 0.13 2.31
N VAL A 126 -1.17 0.14 1.91
CA VAL A 126 -1.60 -0.23 0.56
C VAL A 126 -2.51 0.84 -0.02
N LEU A 127 -2.32 1.16 -1.29
CA LEU A 127 -3.24 2.00 -2.02
C LEU A 127 -4.49 1.18 -2.39
N GLY A 128 -5.67 1.70 -2.09
CA GLY A 128 -6.94 0.99 -2.20
C GLY A 128 -7.37 0.59 -3.63
N ASP A 129 -6.62 1.05 -4.62
CA ASP A 129 -6.83 0.78 -6.04
C ASP A 129 -5.72 -0.10 -6.65
N ASN A 130 -4.85 -0.66 -5.82
CA ASN A 130 -3.75 -1.53 -6.26
C ASN A 130 -4.08 -3.00 -5.99
N PHE A 131 -4.10 -3.81 -7.02
CA PHE A 131 -4.40 -5.24 -6.97
C PHE A 131 -3.22 -6.07 -7.44
N PHE A 132 -3.08 -7.26 -6.87
CA PHE A 132 -1.93 -8.14 -7.10
C PHE A 132 -2.41 -9.56 -7.39
N GLU A 133 -1.78 -10.25 -8.33
CA GLU A 133 -2.05 -11.66 -8.58
C GLU A 133 -1.63 -12.53 -7.41
N ASN A 134 -0.41 -12.30 -6.94
CA ASN A 134 0.20 -13.06 -5.86
C ASN A 134 0.36 -12.18 -4.61
N ASN A 135 0.48 -12.82 -3.45
CA ASN A 135 0.84 -12.13 -2.23
C ASN A 135 2.28 -11.57 -2.32
N PRO A 136 2.51 -10.25 -2.34
CA PRO A 136 3.85 -9.68 -2.43
C PRO A 136 4.73 -10.00 -1.22
N LEU A 137 4.16 -10.49 -0.13
CA LEU A 137 4.87 -10.94 1.07
C LEU A 137 5.16 -12.43 1.05
N GLU A 138 4.79 -13.17 -0.01
CA GLU A 138 5.06 -14.59 -0.09
C GLU A 138 6.57 -14.86 -0.14
N GLY A 139 7.03 -15.70 0.79
CA GLY A 139 8.47 -15.95 0.97
C GLY A 139 9.22 -14.87 1.77
N PHE A 140 8.58 -13.78 2.14
CA PHE A 140 9.17 -12.75 2.98
C PHE A 140 9.22 -13.20 4.45
N ASN A 141 10.40 -13.14 5.05
CA ASN A 141 10.55 -13.46 6.47
C ASN A 141 10.28 -12.20 7.32
N LEU A 142 9.03 -12.02 7.74
CA LEU A 142 8.62 -10.87 8.57
C LEU A 142 9.41 -10.74 9.89
N ASN A 143 10.00 -11.81 10.40
CA ASN A 143 10.88 -11.73 11.58
C ASN A 143 12.17 -10.94 11.28
N GLU A 144 12.58 -10.84 10.02
CA GLU A 144 13.75 -10.07 9.60
C GLU A 144 13.42 -8.59 9.40
N PHE A 145 12.14 -8.23 9.37
CA PHE A 145 11.71 -6.83 9.36
C PHE A 145 11.82 -6.23 10.76
N GLN A 146 13.03 -5.84 11.14
CA GLN A 146 13.28 -5.22 12.44
C GLN A 146 13.02 -3.71 12.42
N SER A 147 13.47 -3.02 11.36
CA SER A 147 13.30 -1.58 11.17
C SER A 147 13.38 -1.21 9.69
N GLY A 148 13.03 0.03 9.37
CA GLY A 148 13.17 0.60 8.04
C GLY A 148 11.89 0.57 7.21
N ALA A 149 12.07 0.62 5.90
CA ALA A 149 11.01 0.48 4.92
C ALA A 149 11.30 -0.67 3.94
N PHE A 150 10.24 -1.30 3.47
CA PHE A 150 10.25 -2.15 2.29
C PHE A 150 9.33 -1.56 1.24
N ILE A 151 9.85 -1.40 0.04
CA ILE A 151 9.09 -1.12 -1.16
C ILE A 151 8.93 -2.40 -1.98
N PHE A 152 7.86 -2.49 -2.72
CA PHE A 152 7.65 -3.56 -3.68
C PHE A 152 7.70 -2.97 -5.08
N THR A 153 8.42 -3.66 -5.98
CA THR A 153 8.57 -3.18 -7.36
C THR A 153 8.10 -4.21 -8.37
N LYS A 154 7.67 -3.68 -9.51
CA LYS A 154 7.33 -4.46 -10.70
C LYS A 154 8.00 -3.85 -11.92
N MET A 155 8.62 -4.69 -12.73
CA MET A 155 9.14 -4.25 -14.04
C MET A 155 7.96 -3.93 -14.96
N VAL A 156 7.95 -2.73 -15.54
CA VAL A 156 6.89 -2.22 -16.41
C VAL A 156 7.46 -1.62 -17.70
N GLU A 157 6.63 -1.50 -18.73
CA GLU A 157 7.03 -0.91 -20.02
C GLU A 157 7.06 0.63 -19.98
N ASN A 158 6.22 1.25 -19.15
CA ASN A 158 6.05 2.70 -19.04
C ASN A 158 6.37 3.22 -17.63
N PRO A 159 7.63 3.10 -17.17
CA PRO A 159 8.01 3.44 -15.78
C PRO A 159 7.78 4.92 -15.43
N GLN A 160 7.80 5.84 -16.40
CA GLN A 160 7.56 7.27 -16.22
C GLN A 160 6.16 7.62 -15.65
N GLU A 161 5.26 6.67 -15.61
CA GLU A 161 3.92 6.86 -15.02
C GLU A 161 3.90 6.66 -13.49
N PHE A 162 4.98 6.13 -12.91
CA PHE A 162 5.07 5.67 -11.52
C PHE A 162 6.27 6.27 -10.79
N GLY A 163 6.35 6.03 -9.50
CA GLY A 163 7.62 6.14 -8.78
C GLY A 163 8.57 5.05 -9.30
N VAL A 164 9.80 5.42 -9.64
CA VAL A 164 10.80 4.50 -10.21
C VAL A 164 11.94 4.32 -9.22
N ALA A 165 12.22 3.06 -8.86
CA ALA A 165 13.33 2.73 -7.97
C ALA A 165 14.61 2.49 -8.78
N GLU A 166 15.72 3.06 -8.31
CA GLU A 166 17.07 2.75 -8.77
C GLU A 166 17.75 1.86 -7.72
N MET A 167 18.33 0.76 -8.14
CA MET A 167 19.02 -0.19 -7.26
C MET A 167 20.48 -0.32 -7.62
N ASP A 168 21.32 -0.62 -6.62
CA ASP A 168 22.72 -0.98 -6.83
C ASP A 168 22.86 -2.44 -7.31
N GLN A 169 24.12 -2.88 -7.53
CA GLN A 169 24.40 -4.23 -7.99
C GLN A 169 24.04 -5.32 -6.96
N ASP A 170 23.90 -4.94 -5.69
CA ASP A 170 23.53 -5.82 -4.59
C ASP A 170 22.00 -5.82 -4.33
N GLY A 171 21.22 -5.03 -5.12
CA GLY A 171 19.77 -4.93 -5.00
C GLY A 171 19.29 -3.97 -3.91
N ASN A 172 20.18 -3.14 -3.33
CA ASN A 172 19.77 -2.12 -2.39
C ASN A 172 19.17 -0.92 -3.15
N VAL A 173 18.12 -0.34 -2.60
CA VAL A 173 17.50 0.88 -3.16
C VAL A 173 18.43 2.07 -2.90
N ILE A 174 18.83 2.76 -3.96
CA ILE A 174 19.70 3.95 -3.88
C ILE A 174 18.98 5.26 -4.17
N SER A 175 17.87 5.21 -4.88
CA SER A 175 16.99 6.37 -5.08
C SER A 175 15.60 5.92 -5.54
N ILE A 176 14.59 6.76 -5.29
CA ILE A 176 13.25 6.62 -5.87
C ILE A 176 12.86 7.98 -6.42
N GLU A 177 12.45 8.03 -7.68
CA GLU A 177 12.03 9.28 -8.35
C GLU A 177 10.56 9.17 -8.77
N GLU A 178 9.75 10.17 -8.39
CA GLU A 178 8.34 10.22 -8.72
C GLU A 178 8.14 10.68 -10.16
N LYS A 179 7.61 9.79 -11.01
CA LYS A 179 7.27 10.06 -12.42
C LYS A 179 8.38 10.78 -13.18
N PRO A 180 9.56 10.18 -13.26
CA PRO A 180 10.70 10.81 -13.91
C PRO A 180 10.48 10.93 -15.43
N ASP A 181 10.90 12.06 -16.01
CA ASP A 181 10.89 12.24 -17.47
C ASP A 181 11.87 11.26 -18.17
N MET A 182 12.95 10.91 -17.49
CA MET A 182 13.97 9.95 -17.94
C MET A 182 14.21 8.90 -16.84
N PRO A 183 13.43 7.82 -16.81
CA PRO A 183 13.55 6.77 -15.80
C PRO A 183 14.92 6.10 -15.82
N LYS A 184 15.51 5.86 -14.66
CA LYS A 184 16.82 5.19 -14.53
C LYS A 184 16.70 3.67 -14.55
N SER A 185 15.50 3.14 -14.36
CA SER A 185 15.17 1.72 -14.43
C SER A 185 13.74 1.52 -14.94
N ASN A 186 13.34 0.27 -15.11
CA ASN A 186 11.95 -0.10 -15.39
C ASN A 186 11.22 -0.58 -14.13
N ASP A 187 11.82 -0.45 -12.94
CA ASP A 187 11.27 -0.94 -11.68
C ASP A 187 10.31 0.08 -11.08
N ALA A 188 9.04 -0.03 -11.46
CA ALA A 188 7.97 0.78 -10.89
C ALA A 188 7.69 0.36 -9.44
N VAL A 189 7.65 1.33 -8.53
CA VAL A 189 7.21 1.11 -7.15
C VAL A 189 5.69 0.94 -7.15
N VAL A 190 5.24 -0.22 -6.70
CA VAL A 190 3.81 -0.53 -6.62
C VAL A 190 3.19 0.07 -5.36
N GLY A 191 1.87 0.17 -5.34
CA GLY A 191 1.14 0.80 -4.24
C GLY A 191 1.03 -0.06 -2.97
N ALA A 192 2.11 -0.70 -2.57
CA ALA A 192 2.25 -1.42 -1.31
C ALA A 192 3.60 -1.10 -0.66
N TYR A 193 3.62 -0.87 0.65
CA TYR A 193 4.79 -0.45 1.41
C TYR A 193 4.74 -1.03 2.81
N MET A 194 5.88 -1.49 3.34
CA MET A 194 6.00 -1.78 4.76
C MET A 194 6.84 -0.72 5.43
N PHE A 195 6.39 -0.25 6.57
CA PHE A 195 7.09 0.75 7.36
C PHE A 195 7.23 0.30 8.82
N ASP A 196 8.34 0.68 9.42
CA ASP A 196 8.54 0.55 10.87
C ASP A 196 7.82 1.65 11.66
N GLU A 197 7.96 1.60 12.96
CA GLU A 197 7.29 2.49 13.91
C GLU A 197 7.69 3.97 13.75
N SER A 198 8.83 4.27 13.08
CA SER A 198 9.33 5.63 12.86
C SER A 198 8.65 6.38 11.72
N VAL A 199 7.75 5.74 10.98
CA VAL A 199 7.15 6.29 9.76
C VAL A 199 6.48 7.65 9.98
N PHE A 200 5.75 7.83 11.08
CA PHE A 200 5.05 9.09 11.36
C PHE A 200 5.99 10.22 11.72
N GLU A 201 7.10 9.93 12.40
CA GLU A 201 8.18 10.91 12.63
C GLU A 201 8.78 11.37 11.29
N LYS A 202 9.04 10.42 10.37
CA LYS A 202 9.57 10.73 9.04
C LYS A 202 8.58 11.54 8.19
N ILE A 203 7.28 11.21 8.23
CA ILE A 203 6.26 12.00 7.54
C ILE A 203 6.29 13.46 8.01
N SER A 204 6.52 13.72 9.29
CA SER A 204 6.60 15.08 9.84
C SER A 204 7.76 15.92 9.29
N LEU A 205 8.78 15.29 8.70
CA LEU A 205 9.94 15.94 8.09
C LEU A 205 9.72 16.29 6.61
N LEU A 206 8.68 15.75 5.98
CA LEU A 206 8.43 15.97 4.56
C LEU A 206 8.03 17.41 4.27
N GLN A 207 8.36 17.84 3.06
CA GLN A 207 7.91 19.09 2.48
C GLN A 207 7.05 18.78 1.25
N PRO A 208 6.05 19.60 0.94
CA PRO A 208 5.27 19.42 -0.28
C PRO A 208 6.16 19.50 -1.53
N SER A 209 5.93 18.59 -2.47
CA SER A 209 6.59 18.60 -3.78
C SER A 209 6.17 19.83 -4.61
N LYS A 210 6.74 19.96 -5.81
CA LYS A 210 6.30 20.99 -6.79
C LYS A 210 4.82 20.84 -7.17
N ARG A 211 4.23 19.66 -6.96
CA ARG A 211 2.80 19.40 -7.18
C ARG A 211 1.93 19.81 -5.97
N GLY A 212 2.53 20.23 -4.87
CA GLY A 212 1.86 20.53 -3.62
C GLY A 212 1.47 19.29 -2.81
N GLU A 213 2.05 18.13 -3.13
CA GLU A 213 1.74 16.85 -2.48
C GLU A 213 2.89 16.38 -1.59
N TYR A 214 2.58 15.72 -0.49
CA TYR A 214 3.53 14.97 0.32
C TYR A 214 3.68 13.58 -0.31
N GLU A 215 4.73 13.43 -1.12
CA GLU A 215 4.95 12.25 -1.94
C GLU A 215 5.35 11.04 -1.09
N ILE A 216 4.86 9.87 -1.47
CA ILE A 216 5.30 8.61 -0.84
C ILE A 216 6.75 8.27 -1.23
N THR A 217 7.18 8.67 -2.41
CA THR A 217 8.56 8.52 -2.88
C THR A 217 9.54 9.33 -2.02
N ASP A 218 9.16 10.55 -1.59
CA ASP A 218 9.98 11.34 -0.68
C ASP A 218 10.09 10.69 0.71
N LEU A 219 9.00 10.13 1.22
CA LEU A 219 9.01 9.35 2.46
C LEU A 219 9.96 8.16 2.36
N CYS A 220 9.87 7.38 1.29
CA CYS A 220 10.76 6.24 1.07
C CYS A 220 12.22 6.68 0.95
N ASN A 221 12.50 7.83 0.30
CA ASN A 221 13.85 8.37 0.17
C ASN A 221 14.46 8.80 1.52
N LEU A 222 13.68 9.16 2.54
CA LEU A 222 14.23 9.34 3.90
C LEU A 222 14.84 8.04 4.44
N TYR A 223 14.18 6.90 4.22
CA TYR A 223 14.72 5.60 4.58
C TYR A 223 15.91 5.18 3.71
N VAL A 224 15.87 5.49 2.41
CA VAL A 224 17.00 5.26 1.48
C VAL A 224 18.24 6.01 1.95
N ASN A 225 18.11 7.29 2.34
CA ASN A 225 19.21 8.10 2.83
C ASN A 225 19.83 7.54 4.11
N GLU A 226 19.04 6.86 4.94
CA GLU A 226 19.51 6.15 6.14
C GLU A 226 20.04 4.74 5.83
N LYS A 227 20.06 4.31 4.56
CA LYS A 227 20.41 2.95 4.12
C LYS A 227 19.52 1.88 4.77
N ASN A 228 18.28 2.20 4.99
CA ASN A 228 17.28 1.37 5.67
C ASN A 228 15.99 1.22 4.84
N CYS A 229 16.12 1.20 3.51
CA CYS A 229 15.07 0.89 2.56
C CYS A 229 15.48 -0.32 1.72
N LYS A 230 14.64 -1.34 1.71
CA LYS A 230 14.85 -2.56 0.91
C LYS A 230 13.79 -2.68 -0.16
N ASN A 231 14.13 -3.39 -1.23
CA ASN A 231 13.20 -3.73 -2.30
C ASN A 231 12.86 -5.22 -2.30
N PHE A 232 11.62 -5.51 -2.71
CA PHE A 232 11.17 -6.84 -3.05
C PHE A 232 10.44 -6.78 -4.41
N SER A 233 11.00 -7.46 -5.43
CA SER A 233 10.35 -7.54 -6.75
C SER A 233 9.21 -8.53 -6.69
N ILE A 234 8.03 -8.11 -7.14
CA ILE A 234 6.84 -8.95 -7.14
C ILE A 234 6.72 -9.76 -8.44
N ASP A 235 6.27 -11.00 -8.29
CA ASP A 235 5.86 -11.86 -9.41
C ASP A 235 4.37 -11.70 -9.73
N GLY A 236 3.96 -12.19 -10.92
CA GLY A 236 2.58 -12.11 -11.37
C GLY A 236 2.19 -10.71 -11.88
N TRP A 237 0.90 -10.52 -12.17
CA TRP A 237 0.41 -9.21 -12.57
C TRP A 237 0.19 -8.29 -11.36
N TRP A 238 0.28 -7.00 -11.65
CA TRP A 238 -0.10 -5.90 -10.76
C TRP A 238 -0.92 -4.89 -11.54
N ILE A 239 -2.00 -4.41 -10.96
CA ILE A 239 -2.88 -3.41 -11.54
C ILE A 239 -3.02 -2.24 -10.57
N ASP A 240 -2.66 -1.04 -11.04
CA ASP A 240 -3.11 0.23 -10.48
C ASP A 240 -4.41 0.60 -11.22
N ALA A 241 -5.56 0.36 -10.60
CA ALA A 241 -6.87 0.65 -11.17
C ALA A 241 -7.16 2.17 -11.24
N GLY A 242 -6.15 3.01 -11.51
CA GLY A 242 -6.20 4.47 -11.59
C GLY A 242 -6.99 5.01 -12.77
N THR A 243 -7.17 4.22 -13.83
CA THR A 243 -7.87 4.61 -15.05
C THR A 243 -8.88 3.54 -15.47
N PRO A 244 -9.89 3.91 -16.31
CA PRO A 244 -10.88 2.95 -16.80
C PRO A 244 -10.28 1.80 -17.59
N GLU A 245 -9.27 2.09 -18.41
CA GLU A 245 -8.60 1.11 -19.26
C GLU A 245 -7.99 -0.02 -18.43
N ARG A 246 -7.39 0.33 -17.30
CA ARG A 246 -6.75 -0.61 -16.37
C ARG A 246 -7.73 -1.44 -15.52
N ILE A 247 -9.02 -1.05 -15.47
CA ILE A 247 -10.07 -1.81 -14.77
C ILE A 247 -10.66 -2.90 -15.69
N ILE A 248 -10.58 -2.71 -17.00
CA ILE A 248 -11.20 -3.59 -17.99
C ILE A 248 -10.25 -4.72 -18.45
N GLU A 249 -8.95 -4.55 -18.28
CA GLU A 249 -7.93 -5.58 -18.52
C GLU A 249 -7.96 -6.67 -17.45
#